data_95335c588eb86072b2c27e4f1536bb30
#
_entry.id   95335c588eb86072b2c27e4f1536bb30
#
_cell.length_a   1.000
_cell.length_b   1.000
_cell.length_c   1.000
_cell.angle_alpha   90.00
_cell.angle_beta   90.00
_cell.angle_gamma   90.00
#
_symmetry.space_group_name_H-M   'P 1'
#
loop_
_entity.id
_entity.type
_entity.pdbx_description
1 polymer ?
#
loop_
_entity_poly.entity_id
_entity_poly.type
_entity_poly.pdbx_seq_one_letter_code
_entity_poly.pdbx_strand_id
1 'polypeptide(L)'
;MARYPLNQPVRVSTMIRDVTGALVNATTLTLVVKLSQADGTWLTTGTYASPVNDSAGNYHQDVPASDLASTGHYQYTWTAAGTAAGVSFGEFDVFDPFETAVLPLQDCKDMLNIPQSNTSSDAELLSFIATVETSLEGFTGGPLVNRTISERAELDGTYTVLQVRQRPLVSVTSIVSVASGSALDISAGLDIDPNAGTIRRKLGYPFYGPYFQWLPAMTVTYVAGWGTSVPAAFNLAARIIVQHLWDTQHGPAVRPSMGGMDMVQPAGFGFAIPSRAAELLNGMLNGMPMRQEVYV
;
A
#
# COMPACT_ATOMS: atom_id res chain seq x y z
N MET A 1 15.97 -0.74 -10.80
CA MET A 1 15.84 -2.16 -10.41
C MET A 1 14.54 -2.69 -11.01
N ALA A 2 14.50 -3.94 -11.47
CA ALA A 2 13.28 -4.54 -12.02
C ALA A 2 12.31 -4.86 -10.88
N ARG A 3 10.99 -4.68 -11.11
CA ARG A 3 9.95 -4.95 -10.12
C ARG A 3 8.90 -5.88 -10.73
N TYR A 4 8.50 -6.88 -9.97
CA TYR A 4 7.56 -7.90 -10.41
C TYR A 4 6.41 -8.07 -9.41
N PRO A 5 5.18 -8.32 -9.89
CA PRO A 5 4.05 -8.59 -8.99
C PRO A 5 4.22 -9.90 -8.23
N LEU A 6 3.71 -9.93 -6.99
CA LEU A 6 3.64 -11.12 -6.15
C LEU A 6 2.90 -12.25 -6.87
N ASN A 7 3.31 -13.49 -6.61
CA ASN A 7 2.71 -14.70 -7.18
C ASN A 7 2.76 -14.78 -8.72
N GLN A 8 3.72 -14.10 -9.34
CA GLN A 8 3.98 -14.25 -10.79
C GLN A 8 5.37 -14.83 -11.03
N PRO A 9 5.54 -15.69 -12.05
CA PRO A 9 6.86 -16.21 -12.39
C PRO A 9 7.74 -15.09 -12.96
N VAL A 10 9.02 -15.13 -12.62
CA VAL A 10 10.01 -14.15 -13.07
C VAL A 10 11.10 -14.83 -13.88
N ARG A 11 11.34 -14.35 -15.10
CA ARG A 11 12.45 -14.82 -15.91
C ARG A 11 13.72 -14.05 -15.58
N VAL A 12 14.74 -14.76 -15.15
CA VAL A 12 16.09 -14.23 -14.98
C VAL A 12 17.03 -14.88 -15.99
N SER A 13 17.88 -14.08 -16.63
CA SER A 13 18.78 -14.52 -17.69
C SER A 13 20.22 -14.16 -17.39
N THR A 14 21.15 -14.92 -17.94
CA THR A 14 22.57 -14.62 -17.84
C THR A 14 23.31 -14.98 -19.15
N MET A 15 24.45 -14.33 -19.36
CA MET A 15 25.35 -14.64 -20.47
C MET A 15 26.70 -15.13 -19.92
N ILE A 16 27.13 -16.30 -20.35
CA ILE A 16 28.41 -16.91 -19.97
C ILE A 16 29.40 -16.68 -21.07
N ARG A 17 30.54 -16.08 -20.72
CA ARG A 17 31.66 -15.80 -21.62
C ARG A 17 32.95 -16.42 -21.09
N ASP A 18 33.80 -16.85 -21.99
CA ASP A 18 35.16 -17.27 -21.66
C ASP A 18 36.10 -16.07 -21.45
N VAL A 19 37.34 -16.36 -21.15
CA VAL A 19 38.38 -15.35 -20.90
C VAL A 19 38.67 -14.46 -22.13
N THR A 20 38.27 -14.89 -23.33
CA THR A 20 38.41 -14.14 -24.57
C THR A 20 37.20 -13.28 -24.88
N GLY A 21 36.12 -13.41 -24.09
CA GLY A 21 34.84 -12.72 -24.28
C GLY A 21 33.86 -13.45 -25.20
N ALA A 22 34.21 -14.64 -25.70
CA ALA A 22 33.34 -15.44 -26.55
C ALA A 22 32.25 -16.12 -25.69
N LEU A 23 31.04 -16.24 -26.27
CA LEU A 23 29.93 -16.95 -25.62
C LEU A 23 30.23 -18.46 -25.64
N VAL A 24 30.22 -19.07 -24.45
CA VAL A 24 30.51 -20.51 -24.28
C VAL A 24 29.56 -21.14 -23.26
N ASN A 25 29.29 -22.41 -23.46
CA ASN A 25 28.44 -23.14 -22.52
C ASN A 25 29.21 -23.50 -21.25
N ALA A 26 28.60 -23.30 -20.10
CA ALA A 26 29.12 -23.80 -18.83
C ALA A 26 28.94 -25.31 -18.74
N THR A 27 29.88 -26.01 -18.06
CA THR A 27 29.76 -27.44 -17.76
C THR A 27 28.61 -27.70 -16.78
N THR A 28 28.52 -26.87 -15.76
CA THR A 28 27.38 -26.83 -14.83
C THR A 28 27.02 -25.37 -14.57
N LEU A 29 25.73 -25.09 -14.45
CA LEU A 29 25.22 -23.76 -14.12
C LEU A 29 24.14 -23.89 -13.06
N THR A 30 24.28 -23.15 -11.99
CA THR A 30 23.31 -23.14 -10.88
C THR A 30 22.84 -21.70 -10.65
N LEU A 31 21.53 -21.53 -10.50
CA LEU A 31 20.91 -20.31 -10.03
C LEU A 31 20.43 -20.50 -8.60
N VAL A 32 20.75 -19.56 -7.72
CA VAL A 32 20.21 -19.47 -6.37
C VAL A 32 19.48 -18.15 -6.21
N VAL A 33 18.25 -18.20 -5.73
CA VAL A 33 17.42 -17.03 -5.45
C VAL A 33 17.23 -16.92 -3.94
N LYS A 34 17.38 -15.70 -3.41
CA LYS A 34 17.31 -15.41 -1.98
C LYS A 34 16.46 -14.18 -1.72
N LEU A 35 15.67 -14.21 -0.66
CA LEU A 35 14.89 -13.09 -0.13
C LEU A 35 15.62 -12.43 1.04
N SER A 36 15.73 -11.11 1.03
CA SER A 36 16.23 -10.32 2.17
C SER A 36 15.23 -10.39 3.32
N GLN A 37 15.72 -10.69 4.53
CA GLN A 37 14.93 -10.73 5.75
C GLN A 37 15.12 -9.44 6.57
N ALA A 38 14.15 -9.11 7.40
CA ALA A 38 14.18 -7.93 8.26
C ALA A 38 15.36 -7.91 9.28
N ASP A 39 15.92 -9.07 9.59
CA ASP A 39 17.10 -9.21 10.46
C ASP A 39 18.43 -9.06 9.73
N GLY A 40 18.38 -8.72 8.43
CA GLY A 40 19.55 -8.57 7.56
C GLY A 40 20.11 -9.89 7.01
N THR A 41 19.45 -11.01 7.29
CA THR A 41 19.83 -12.32 6.72
C THR A 41 19.19 -12.57 5.36
N TRP A 42 19.66 -13.59 4.64
CA TRP A 42 19.15 -13.99 3.34
C TRP A 42 18.51 -15.37 3.42
N LEU A 43 17.23 -15.46 3.13
CA LEU A 43 16.52 -16.72 3.02
C LEU A 43 16.59 -17.25 1.58
N THR A 44 17.14 -18.46 1.37
CA THR A 44 17.09 -19.11 0.06
C THR A 44 15.66 -19.57 -0.23
N THR A 45 15.07 -19.04 -1.31
CA THR A 45 13.71 -19.37 -1.75
C THR A 45 13.71 -20.40 -2.88
N GLY A 46 14.76 -20.41 -3.72
CA GLY A 46 14.88 -21.36 -4.82
C GLY A 46 16.32 -21.67 -5.20
N THR A 47 16.57 -22.92 -5.65
CA THR A 47 17.85 -23.36 -6.20
C THR A 47 17.59 -24.19 -7.46
N TYR A 48 18.20 -23.80 -8.59
CA TYR A 48 17.97 -24.39 -9.91
C TYR A 48 19.29 -24.86 -10.50
N ALA A 49 19.46 -26.17 -10.59
CA ALA A 49 20.71 -26.80 -11.03
C ALA A 49 20.78 -27.03 -12.55
N SER A 50 19.68 -26.81 -13.27
CA SER A 50 19.61 -27.09 -14.72
C SER A 50 18.81 -26.01 -15.43
N PRO A 51 19.29 -24.75 -15.47
CA PRO A 51 18.67 -23.69 -16.22
C PRO A 51 18.60 -24.00 -17.71
N VAL A 52 17.64 -23.38 -18.39
CA VAL A 52 17.44 -23.57 -19.83
C VAL A 52 18.55 -22.86 -20.61
N ASN A 53 19.17 -23.58 -21.54
CA ASN A 53 20.14 -23.02 -22.49
C ASN A 53 19.41 -22.61 -23.78
N ASP A 54 19.35 -21.32 -24.06
CA ASP A 54 18.67 -20.77 -25.24
C ASP A 54 19.58 -20.84 -26.49
N SER A 55 20.87 -20.64 -26.28
CA SER A 55 21.91 -20.70 -27.32
C SER A 55 23.28 -20.71 -26.64
N ALA A 56 24.37 -20.85 -27.42
CA ALA A 56 25.71 -20.87 -26.84
C ALA A 56 25.93 -19.72 -25.86
N GLY A 57 26.16 -20.06 -24.59
CA GLY A 57 26.43 -19.12 -23.50
C GLY A 57 25.24 -18.31 -23.00
N ASN A 58 24.06 -18.42 -23.59
CA ASN A 58 22.85 -17.72 -23.11
C ASN A 58 21.96 -18.68 -22.37
N TYR A 59 21.60 -18.29 -21.15
CA TYR A 59 20.78 -19.10 -20.26
C TYR A 59 19.67 -18.28 -19.65
N HIS A 60 18.53 -18.91 -19.41
CA HIS A 60 17.48 -18.36 -18.57
C HIS A 60 16.93 -19.38 -17.59
N GLN A 61 16.29 -18.88 -16.54
CA GLN A 61 15.49 -19.66 -15.61
C GLN A 61 14.21 -18.90 -15.31
N ASP A 62 13.08 -19.56 -15.47
CA ASP A 62 11.82 -19.08 -14.96
C ASP A 62 11.71 -19.48 -13.50
N VAL A 63 11.82 -18.50 -12.61
CA VAL A 63 11.62 -18.67 -11.17
C VAL A 63 10.11 -18.78 -10.94
N PRO A 64 9.61 -19.90 -10.38
CA PRO A 64 8.17 -20.09 -10.24
C PRO A 64 7.58 -19.16 -9.17
N ALA A 65 6.29 -18.88 -9.31
CA ALA A 65 5.54 -18.05 -8.37
C ALA A 65 5.60 -18.54 -6.91
N SER A 66 5.71 -19.87 -6.70
CA SER A 66 5.85 -20.47 -5.37
C SER A 66 7.09 -20.00 -4.60
N ASP A 67 8.17 -19.70 -5.32
CA ASP A 67 9.44 -19.28 -4.73
C ASP A 67 9.50 -17.74 -4.56
N LEU A 68 8.47 -17.05 -5.05
CA LEU A 68 8.24 -15.60 -4.98
C LEU A 68 6.94 -15.27 -4.23
N ALA A 69 6.62 -16.07 -3.22
CA ALA A 69 5.37 -15.97 -2.44
C ALA A 69 5.39 -14.87 -1.37
N SER A 70 6.48 -14.14 -1.23
CA SER A 70 6.61 -13.02 -0.29
C SER A 70 7.03 -11.75 -1.02
N THR A 71 6.50 -10.62 -0.59
CA THR A 71 7.00 -9.31 -1.03
C THR A 71 8.36 -9.05 -0.43
N GLY A 72 9.20 -8.30 -1.13
CA GLY A 72 10.50 -7.93 -0.63
C GLY A 72 11.56 -7.85 -1.71
N HIS A 73 12.78 -7.66 -1.24
CA HIS A 73 13.96 -7.54 -2.08
C HIS A 73 14.60 -8.91 -2.27
N TYR A 74 14.75 -9.31 -3.53
CA TYR A 74 15.34 -10.59 -3.93
C TYR A 74 16.69 -10.38 -4.61
N GLN A 75 17.64 -11.24 -4.25
CA GLN A 75 18.92 -11.35 -4.92
C GLN A 75 19.02 -12.72 -5.58
N TYR A 76 19.53 -12.77 -6.79
CA TYR A 76 19.84 -14.01 -7.46
C TYR A 76 21.32 -14.10 -7.81
N THR A 77 21.89 -15.32 -7.74
CA THR A 77 23.28 -15.58 -8.03
C THR A 77 23.38 -16.74 -9.00
N TRP A 78 24.00 -16.50 -10.14
CA TRP A 78 24.40 -17.51 -11.08
C TRP A 78 25.82 -17.98 -10.78
N THR A 79 26.02 -19.29 -10.70
CA THR A 79 27.35 -19.89 -10.50
C THR A 79 27.60 -20.86 -11.64
N ALA A 80 28.56 -20.55 -12.48
CA ALA A 80 29.01 -21.39 -13.58
C ALA A 80 30.30 -22.13 -13.21
N ALA A 81 30.42 -23.38 -13.64
CA ALA A 81 31.65 -24.16 -13.51
C ALA A 81 32.11 -24.71 -14.85
N GLY A 82 33.40 -25.11 -14.93
CA GLY A 82 34.04 -25.59 -16.14
C GLY A 82 34.96 -24.55 -16.79
N THR A 83 35.04 -24.53 -18.13
CA THR A 83 35.95 -23.67 -18.89
C THR A 83 35.59 -22.18 -18.78
N ALA A 84 34.35 -21.84 -18.40
CA ALA A 84 33.88 -20.50 -18.17
C ALA A 84 33.36 -20.37 -16.75
N ALA A 85 34.14 -20.78 -15.75
CA ALA A 85 33.81 -20.67 -14.37
C ALA A 85 33.67 -19.19 -13.95
N GLY A 86 32.58 -18.86 -13.26
CA GLY A 86 32.32 -17.48 -12.82
C GLY A 86 31.03 -17.36 -12.01
N VAL A 87 30.88 -16.20 -11.39
CA VAL A 87 29.68 -15.86 -10.62
C VAL A 87 29.13 -14.55 -11.18
N SER A 88 27.82 -14.53 -11.42
CA SER A 88 27.06 -13.32 -11.77
C SER A 88 25.90 -13.17 -10.81
N PHE A 89 25.57 -11.97 -10.44
CA PHE A 89 24.45 -11.69 -9.54
C PHE A 89 23.59 -10.56 -10.07
N GLY A 90 22.36 -10.53 -9.63
CA GLY A 90 21.44 -9.46 -9.89
C GLY A 90 20.37 -9.42 -8.83
N GLU A 91 19.53 -8.41 -8.92
CA GLU A 91 18.54 -8.11 -7.90
C GLU A 91 17.24 -7.68 -8.58
N PHE A 92 16.12 -7.98 -7.90
CA PHE A 92 14.81 -7.52 -8.28
C PHE A 92 13.91 -7.43 -7.04
N ASP A 93 12.84 -6.65 -7.14
CA ASP A 93 11.85 -6.52 -6.08
C ASP A 93 10.56 -7.24 -6.46
N VAL A 94 9.94 -7.89 -5.47
CA VAL A 94 8.59 -8.44 -5.58
C VAL A 94 7.66 -7.57 -4.74
N PHE A 95 6.60 -7.04 -5.37
CA PHE A 95 5.60 -6.20 -4.71
C PHE A 95 4.22 -6.83 -4.80
N ASP A 96 3.39 -6.57 -3.80
CA ASP A 96 1.98 -6.93 -3.87
C ASP A 96 1.21 -5.84 -4.61
N PRO A 97 0.64 -6.12 -5.80
CA PRO A 97 -0.18 -5.14 -6.51
C PRO A 97 -1.46 -4.78 -5.76
N PHE A 98 -1.85 -5.59 -4.77
CA PHE A 98 -2.99 -5.36 -3.90
C PHE A 98 -2.58 -4.90 -2.50
N GLU A 99 -1.33 -4.48 -2.32
CA GLU A 99 -0.86 -3.96 -1.05
C GLU A 99 -1.71 -2.77 -0.61
N THR A 100 -2.25 -2.88 0.59
CA THR A 100 -3.14 -1.86 1.17
C THR A 100 -2.38 -0.74 1.84
N ALA A 101 -1.07 -0.87 2.01
CA ALA A 101 -0.24 0.19 2.56
C ALA A 101 -0.21 1.42 1.65
N VAL A 102 -0.36 2.60 2.23
CA VAL A 102 -0.35 3.86 1.49
C VAL A 102 0.98 4.11 0.78
N LEU A 103 2.07 3.63 1.36
CA LEU A 103 3.42 3.69 0.80
C LEU A 103 4.17 2.41 1.17
N PRO A 104 4.55 1.55 0.18
CA PRO A 104 5.40 0.40 0.43
C PRO A 104 6.76 0.79 1.01
N LEU A 105 7.29 -0.02 1.93
CA LEU A 105 8.59 0.24 2.56
C LEU A 105 9.72 0.38 1.53
N GLN A 106 9.69 -0.43 0.46
CA GLN A 106 10.66 -0.37 -0.63
C GLN A 106 10.65 1.00 -1.33
N ASP A 107 9.46 1.49 -1.67
CA ASP A 107 9.30 2.81 -2.30
C ASP A 107 9.74 3.95 -1.36
N CYS A 108 9.51 3.76 -0.05
CA CYS A 108 9.98 4.69 0.97
C CYS A 108 11.52 4.76 1.01
N LYS A 109 12.19 3.60 1.02
CA LYS A 109 13.66 3.52 0.98
C LYS A 109 14.23 4.12 -0.30
N ASP A 110 13.66 3.80 -1.45
CA ASP A 110 14.09 4.32 -2.75
C ASP A 110 14.00 5.85 -2.80
N MET A 111 12.92 6.42 -2.27
CA MET A 111 12.74 7.87 -2.18
C MET A 111 13.77 8.54 -1.29
N LEU A 112 14.15 7.90 -0.18
CA LEU A 112 15.13 8.41 0.79
C LEU A 112 16.58 8.07 0.43
N ASN A 113 16.81 7.39 -0.72
CA ASN A 113 18.10 6.87 -1.15
C ASN A 113 18.76 5.92 -0.13
N ILE A 114 17.94 5.14 0.59
CA ILE A 114 18.39 4.10 1.51
C ILE A 114 18.50 2.78 0.72
N PRO A 115 19.67 2.11 0.72
CA PRO A 115 19.80 0.82 0.06
C PRO A 115 18.78 -0.19 0.61
N GLN A 116 18.16 -0.99 -0.27
CA GLN A 116 17.15 -1.98 0.14
C GLN A 116 17.70 -3.02 1.13
N SER A 117 18.98 -3.33 1.02
CA SER A 117 19.69 -4.23 1.96
C SER A 117 19.96 -3.63 3.33
N ASN A 118 19.80 -2.32 3.51
CA ASN A 118 19.97 -1.67 4.81
C ASN A 118 18.67 -1.72 5.59
N THR A 119 18.61 -2.56 6.62
CA THR A 119 17.40 -2.76 7.45
C THR A 119 17.43 -1.96 8.76
N SER A 120 18.49 -1.18 9.03
CA SER A 120 18.67 -0.48 10.31
C SER A 120 17.54 0.51 10.64
N SER A 121 16.92 1.09 9.62
CA SER A 121 15.86 2.10 9.77
C SER A 121 14.46 1.56 9.44
N ASP A 122 14.30 0.27 9.15
CA ASP A 122 13.02 -0.28 8.67
C ASP A 122 11.89 -0.12 9.68
N ALA A 123 12.17 -0.39 10.95
CA ALA A 123 11.17 -0.25 12.01
C ALA A 123 10.68 1.20 12.16
N GLU A 124 11.57 2.16 12.03
CA GLU A 124 11.24 3.60 12.09
C GLU A 124 10.42 4.02 10.86
N LEU A 125 10.84 3.62 9.65
CA LEU A 125 10.12 3.90 8.42
C LEU A 125 8.72 3.30 8.41
N LEU A 126 8.54 2.07 8.88
CA LEU A 126 7.23 1.44 9.04
C LEU A 126 6.34 2.21 10.03
N SER A 127 6.91 2.73 11.12
CA SER A 127 6.20 3.59 12.06
C SER A 127 5.74 4.90 11.40
N PHE A 128 6.58 5.53 10.57
CA PHE A 128 6.18 6.72 9.81
C PHE A 128 5.07 6.42 8.81
N ILE A 129 5.18 5.34 8.06
CA ILE A 129 4.18 4.92 7.08
C ILE A 129 2.83 4.71 7.76
N ALA A 130 2.78 3.98 8.89
CA ALA A 130 1.55 3.75 9.65
C ALA A 130 0.94 5.06 10.19
N THR A 131 1.78 5.98 10.66
CA THR A 131 1.34 7.29 11.15
C THR A 131 0.76 8.13 10.03
N VAL A 132 1.41 8.13 8.86
CA VAL A 132 0.95 8.85 7.67
C VAL A 132 -0.37 8.26 7.16
N GLU A 133 -0.50 6.94 7.11
CA GLU A 133 -1.75 6.27 6.71
C GLU A 133 -2.91 6.70 7.61
N THR A 134 -2.73 6.62 8.92
CA THR A 134 -3.74 7.05 9.90
C THR A 134 -4.11 8.53 9.73
N SER A 135 -3.13 9.39 9.48
CA SER A 135 -3.35 10.82 9.28
C SER A 135 -4.10 11.11 7.98
N LEU A 136 -3.79 10.38 6.91
CA LEU A 136 -4.48 10.50 5.63
C LEU A 136 -5.92 9.98 5.73
N GLU A 137 -6.17 8.85 6.39
CA GLU A 137 -7.52 8.34 6.67
C GLU A 137 -8.34 9.34 7.51
N GLY A 138 -7.71 9.96 8.51
CA GLY A 138 -8.32 11.04 9.29
C GLY A 138 -8.68 12.26 8.44
N PHE A 139 -7.77 12.66 7.54
CA PHE A 139 -7.99 13.81 6.64
C PHE A 139 -9.08 13.54 5.60
N THR A 140 -9.13 12.33 5.03
CA THR A 140 -10.12 11.95 4.01
C THR A 140 -11.46 11.55 4.59
N GLY A 141 -11.52 11.26 5.89
CA GLY A 141 -12.73 10.82 6.60
C GLY A 141 -13.12 9.37 6.29
N GLY A 142 -12.18 8.54 5.83
CA GLY A 142 -12.43 7.13 5.57
C GLY A 142 -11.18 6.38 5.10
N PRO A 143 -11.30 5.06 4.90
CA PRO A 143 -10.17 4.23 4.50
C PRO A 143 -9.67 4.57 3.10
N LEU A 144 -8.36 4.51 2.91
CA LEU A 144 -7.72 4.79 1.62
C LEU A 144 -7.95 3.67 0.60
N VAL A 145 -8.15 2.44 1.08
CA VAL A 145 -8.44 1.25 0.28
C VAL A 145 -9.77 0.66 0.72
N ASN A 146 -10.50 0.07 -0.21
CA ASN A 146 -11.79 -0.56 0.07
C ASN A 146 -11.70 -1.56 1.23
N ARG A 147 -12.45 -1.29 2.28
CA ARG A 147 -12.47 -2.07 3.51
C ARG A 147 -13.91 -2.34 3.92
N THR A 148 -14.20 -3.57 4.36
CA THR A 148 -15.51 -3.89 4.93
C THR A 148 -15.58 -3.39 6.36
N ILE A 149 -16.62 -2.61 6.65
CA ILE A 149 -16.84 -1.96 7.94
C ILE A 149 -18.22 -2.34 8.44
N SER A 150 -18.31 -2.58 9.74
CA SER A 150 -19.58 -2.76 10.43
C SER A 150 -19.68 -1.72 11.54
N GLU A 151 -20.67 -0.86 11.46
CA GLU A 151 -20.89 0.17 12.47
C GLU A 151 -22.37 0.34 12.83
N ARG A 152 -22.60 0.90 13.98
CA ARG A 152 -23.93 1.32 14.39
C ARG A 152 -24.23 2.70 13.78
N ALA A 153 -25.25 2.74 12.94
CA ALA A 153 -25.77 3.96 12.35
C ALA A 153 -27.15 4.28 12.93
N GLU A 154 -27.43 5.56 13.10
CA GLU A 154 -28.73 6.03 13.54
C GLU A 154 -29.54 6.51 12.34
N LEU A 155 -30.84 6.29 12.39
CA LEU A 155 -31.76 6.80 11.40
C LEU A 155 -32.01 8.29 11.67
N ASP A 156 -32.22 9.03 10.62
CA ASP A 156 -32.73 10.41 10.72
C ASP A 156 -34.15 10.44 11.33
N GLY A 157 -34.62 11.64 11.72
CA GLY A 157 -35.94 11.81 12.30
C GLY A 157 -37.11 11.41 11.38
N THR A 158 -36.86 11.22 10.08
CA THR A 158 -37.85 10.77 9.09
C THR A 158 -37.80 9.26 8.84
N TYR A 159 -36.85 8.54 9.43
CA TYR A 159 -36.60 7.09 9.24
C TYR A 159 -36.31 6.67 7.80
N THR A 160 -35.92 7.60 6.96
CA THR A 160 -35.73 7.36 5.52
C THR A 160 -34.25 7.35 5.11
N VAL A 161 -33.38 7.93 5.94
CA VAL A 161 -31.96 8.07 5.66
C VAL A 161 -31.14 7.45 6.78
N LEU A 162 -30.20 6.56 6.40
CA LEU A 162 -29.11 6.10 7.24
C LEU A 162 -27.83 6.84 6.83
N GLN A 163 -27.06 7.31 7.78
CA GLN A 163 -25.79 7.94 7.55
C GLN A 163 -24.67 7.13 8.15
N VAL A 164 -23.67 6.77 7.33
CA VAL A 164 -22.45 6.09 7.76
C VAL A 164 -21.31 7.09 7.92
N ARG A 165 -20.35 6.72 8.77
CA ARG A 165 -19.24 7.62 9.14
C ARG A 165 -18.09 7.57 8.15
N GLN A 166 -17.78 6.39 7.63
CA GLN A 166 -16.63 6.20 6.75
C GLN A 166 -17.03 6.41 5.30
N ARG A 167 -16.24 7.20 4.57
CA ARG A 167 -16.50 7.62 3.18
C ARG A 167 -15.23 7.54 2.34
N PRO A 168 -15.33 7.38 1.02
CA PRO A 168 -16.54 7.22 0.22
C PRO A 168 -17.19 5.84 0.42
N LEU A 169 -18.54 5.81 0.41
CA LEU A 169 -19.30 4.57 0.50
C LEU A 169 -19.37 3.88 -0.88
N VAL A 170 -18.92 2.64 -0.96
CA VAL A 170 -18.87 1.87 -2.22
C VAL A 170 -20.10 1.00 -2.38
N SER A 171 -20.42 0.22 -1.36
CA SER A 171 -21.56 -0.70 -1.39
C SER A 171 -22.04 -1.06 0.02
N VAL A 172 -23.29 -1.46 0.14
CA VAL A 172 -23.87 -1.94 1.40
C VAL A 172 -24.10 -3.44 1.30
N THR A 173 -23.57 -4.19 2.26
CA THR A 173 -23.69 -5.64 2.32
C THR A 173 -24.92 -6.08 3.11
N SER A 174 -25.15 -5.47 4.26
CA SER A 174 -26.31 -5.79 5.11
C SER A 174 -26.69 -4.63 6.04
N ILE A 175 -27.95 -4.57 6.40
CA ILE A 175 -28.49 -3.67 7.40
C ILE A 175 -29.29 -4.53 8.38
N VAL A 176 -28.94 -4.46 9.68
CA VAL A 176 -29.55 -5.27 10.73
C VAL A 176 -30.10 -4.35 11.82
N SER A 177 -31.35 -4.55 12.21
CA SER A 177 -31.93 -3.81 13.34
C SER A 177 -31.26 -4.21 14.64
N VAL A 178 -30.76 -3.23 15.39
CA VAL A 178 -30.17 -3.49 16.72
C VAL A 178 -31.22 -3.97 17.73
N ALA A 179 -32.46 -3.50 17.59
CA ALA A 179 -33.53 -3.84 18.52
C ALA A 179 -34.07 -5.26 18.33
N SER A 180 -34.21 -5.73 17.08
CA SER A 180 -34.80 -7.04 16.79
C SER A 180 -33.78 -8.10 16.36
N GLY A 181 -32.56 -7.71 16.01
CA GLY A 181 -31.55 -8.60 15.43
C GLY A 181 -31.91 -9.07 14.02
N SER A 182 -32.99 -8.55 13.43
CA SER A 182 -33.46 -8.98 12.10
C SER A 182 -32.77 -8.19 11.00
N ALA A 183 -32.31 -8.89 9.95
CA ALA A 183 -31.81 -8.25 8.75
C ALA A 183 -32.93 -7.58 7.97
N LEU A 184 -32.65 -6.39 7.45
CA LEU A 184 -33.56 -5.69 6.53
C LEU A 184 -33.46 -6.31 5.13
N ASP A 185 -34.61 -6.45 4.49
CA ASP A 185 -34.61 -6.80 3.06
C ASP A 185 -34.16 -5.58 2.23
N ILE A 186 -33.01 -5.72 1.58
CA ILE A 186 -32.42 -4.72 0.69
C ILE A 186 -32.52 -5.13 -0.80
N SER A 187 -33.23 -6.21 -1.10
CA SER A 187 -33.37 -6.75 -2.48
C SER A 187 -34.01 -5.77 -3.45
N ALA A 188 -34.88 -4.89 -2.98
CA ALA A 188 -35.49 -3.81 -3.78
C ALA A 188 -34.48 -2.72 -4.20
N GLY A 189 -33.25 -2.81 -3.72
CA GLY A 189 -32.16 -1.90 -3.98
C GLY A 189 -32.11 -0.70 -3.04
N LEU A 190 -30.90 -0.17 -2.90
CA LEU A 190 -30.60 1.02 -2.13
C LEU A 190 -30.18 2.16 -3.05
N ASP A 191 -30.52 3.37 -2.67
CA ASP A 191 -29.96 4.60 -3.23
C ASP A 191 -28.82 5.04 -2.30
N ILE A 192 -27.62 5.09 -2.85
CA ILE A 192 -26.39 5.35 -2.09
C ILE A 192 -25.76 6.62 -2.63
N ASP A 193 -25.52 7.60 -1.75
CA ASP A 193 -24.63 8.70 -2.04
C ASP A 193 -23.24 8.40 -1.47
N PRO A 194 -22.25 8.08 -2.33
CA PRO A 194 -20.90 7.74 -1.90
C PRO A 194 -20.22 8.85 -1.09
N ASN A 195 -20.41 10.09 -1.47
CA ASN A 195 -19.71 11.22 -0.88
C ASN A 195 -20.33 11.70 0.42
N ALA A 196 -21.66 11.72 0.49
CA ALA A 196 -22.37 12.05 1.73
C ALA A 196 -22.37 10.88 2.72
N GLY A 197 -22.12 9.64 2.28
CA GLY A 197 -22.25 8.44 3.11
C GLY A 197 -23.69 8.18 3.52
N THR A 198 -24.66 8.58 2.68
CA THR A 198 -26.07 8.36 2.97
C THR A 198 -26.63 7.17 2.21
N ILE A 199 -27.49 6.44 2.86
CA ILE A 199 -28.16 5.26 2.34
C ILE A 199 -29.68 5.48 2.44
N ARG A 200 -30.40 5.28 1.36
CA ARG A 200 -31.86 5.37 1.27
C ARG A 200 -32.41 4.10 0.62
N ARG A 201 -33.62 3.71 0.96
CA ARG A 201 -34.32 2.69 0.18
C ARG A 201 -34.86 3.29 -1.11
N LYS A 202 -34.64 2.58 -2.22
CA LYS A 202 -35.31 2.96 -3.47
C LYS A 202 -36.83 2.95 -3.24
N LEU A 203 -37.54 3.81 -3.92
CA LEU A 203 -38.97 4.06 -3.77
C LEU A 203 -39.38 4.88 -2.52
N GLY A 204 -38.42 5.43 -1.75
CA GLY A 204 -38.72 6.33 -0.64
C GLY A 204 -39.38 5.70 0.57
N TYR A 205 -39.37 4.35 0.66
CA TYR A 205 -39.91 3.67 1.83
C TYR A 205 -39.02 3.91 3.05
N PRO A 206 -39.61 4.17 4.24
CA PRO A 206 -38.86 4.27 5.46
C PRO A 206 -38.20 2.93 5.81
N PHE A 207 -37.06 2.98 6.50
CA PHE A 207 -36.40 1.77 7.04
C PHE A 207 -37.21 1.11 8.13
N TYR A 208 -38.09 1.86 8.80
CA TYR A 208 -39.00 1.39 9.85
C TYR A 208 -40.44 1.85 9.61
N GLY A 209 -41.40 1.05 10.06
CA GLY A 209 -42.83 1.40 10.03
C GLY A 209 -43.20 2.44 11.12
N PRO A 210 -44.34 3.11 10.98
CA PRO A 210 -44.73 4.29 11.77
C PRO A 210 -45.03 4.05 13.26
N TYR A 211 -44.80 2.87 13.81
CA TYR A 211 -45.20 2.50 15.16
C TYR A 211 -44.06 2.52 16.21
N PHE A 212 -42.85 2.98 15.84
CA PHE A 212 -41.74 3.01 16.79
C PHE A 212 -41.51 4.41 17.35
N GLN A 213 -41.66 4.55 18.66
CA GLN A 213 -41.46 5.82 19.41
C GLN A 213 -39.96 6.12 19.69
N TRP A 214 -39.06 5.23 19.38
CA TRP A 214 -37.62 5.37 19.65
C TRP A 214 -36.86 5.29 18.36
N LEU A 215 -35.88 6.19 18.15
CA LEU A 215 -34.95 6.17 17.00
C LEU A 215 -34.21 4.81 16.94
N PRO A 216 -34.58 3.90 16.05
CA PRO A 216 -33.96 2.59 16.01
C PRO A 216 -32.56 2.72 15.44
N ALA A 217 -31.58 2.24 16.18
CA ALA A 217 -30.24 2.07 15.66
C ALA A 217 -30.17 0.85 14.75
N MET A 218 -29.41 0.98 13.69
CA MET A 218 -29.13 -0.09 12.74
C MET A 218 -27.64 -0.42 12.75
N THR A 219 -27.31 -1.70 12.69
CA THR A 219 -25.94 -2.14 12.35
C THR A 219 -25.85 -2.24 10.84
N VAL A 220 -25.00 -1.43 10.25
CA VAL A 220 -24.76 -1.41 8.80
C VAL A 220 -23.40 -2.01 8.53
N THR A 221 -23.37 -3.06 7.69
CA THR A 221 -22.14 -3.62 7.15
C THR A 221 -22.02 -3.16 5.70
N TYR A 222 -20.92 -2.49 5.39
CA TYR A 222 -20.72 -1.86 4.11
C TYR A 222 -19.24 -1.84 3.72
N VAL A 223 -18.96 -1.54 2.47
CA VAL A 223 -17.61 -1.31 1.96
C VAL A 223 -17.44 0.19 1.74
N ALA A 224 -16.39 0.74 2.32
CA ALA A 224 -15.94 2.10 2.08
C ALA A 224 -14.49 2.13 1.62
N GLY A 225 -14.11 3.15 0.86
CA GLY A 225 -12.75 3.36 0.37
C GLY A 225 -12.71 3.92 -1.04
N TRP A 226 -11.51 4.32 -1.47
CA TRP A 226 -11.28 4.97 -2.75
C TRP A 226 -11.04 4.00 -3.91
N GLY A 227 -10.86 2.71 -3.64
CA GLY A 227 -10.61 1.70 -4.65
C GLY A 227 -10.00 0.42 -4.07
N THR A 228 -9.69 -0.53 -4.92
CA THR A 228 -9.02 -1.78 -4.53
C THR A 228 -7.52 -1.60 -4.29
N SER A 229 -6.95 -0.47 -4.71
CA SER A 229 -5.57 -0.05 -4.48
C SER A 229 -5.51 1.42 -4.09
N VAL A 230 -4.42 1.82 -3.44
CA VAL A 230 -4.21 3.22 -3.03
C VAL A 230 -4.10 4.13 -4.25
N PRO A 231 -4.92 5.18 -4.39
CA PRO A 231 -4.79 6.15 -5.46
C PRO A 231 -3.42 6.84 -5.48
N ALA A 232 -2.90 7.11 -6.67
CA ALA A 232 -1.57 7.69 -6.85
C ALA A 232 -1.35 9.02 -6.11
N ALA A 233 -2.39 9.83 -5.94
CA ALA A 233 -2.30 11.09 -5.21
C ALA A 233 -2.06 10.88 -3.72
N PHE A 234 -2.67 9.85 -3.10
CA PHE A 234 -2.39 9.50 -1.70
C PHE A 234 -0.97 8.97 -1.52
N ASN A 235 -0.50 8.13 -2.45
CA ASN A 235 0.88 7.66 -2.44
C ASN A 235 1.87 8.84 -2.54
N LEU A 236 1.63 9.79 -3.45
CA LEU A 236 2.48 10.97 -3.59
C LEU A 236 2.43 11.87 -2.34
N ALA A 237 1.25 12.08 -1.76
CA ALA A 237 1.11 12.82 -0.52
C ALA A 237 1.85 12.13 0.64
N ALA A 238 1.72 10.80 0.77
CA ALA A 238 2.43 10.01 1.76
C ALA A 238 3.95 10.15 1.62
N ARG A 239 4.48 10.08 0.40
CA ARG A 239 5.91 10.29 0.11
C ARG A 239 6.39 11.65 0.62
N ILE A 240 5.66 12.73 0.35
CA ILE A 240 6.01 14.09 0.80
C ILE A 240 6.02 14.16 2.32
N ILE A 241 5.03 13.55 2.98
CA ILE A 241 4.92 13.59 4.44
C ILE A 241 6.02 12.75 5.10
N VAL A 242 6.27 11.53 4.61
CA VAL A 242 7.35 10.66 5.14
C VAL A 242 8.70 11.33 4.97
N GLN A 243 8.99 11.92 3.80
CA GLN A 243 10.22 12.66 3.59
C GLN A 243 10.37 13.82 4.58
N HIS A 244 9.30 14.56 4.82
CA HIS A 244 9.31 15.64 5.81
C HIS A 244 9.57 15.14 7.24
N LEU A 245 8.96 14.02 7.64
CA LEU A 245 9.20 13.39 8.94
C LEU A 245 10.67 12.95 9.08
N TRP A 246 11.18 12.30 8.05
CA TRP A 246 12.57 11.84 8.00
C TRP A 246 13.55 13.01 8.13
N ASP A 247 13.39 14.06 7.32
CA ASP A 247 14.25 15.25 7.34
C ASP A 247 14.17 15.97 8.69
N THR A 248 13.02 15.95 9.36
CA THR A 248 12.84 16.57 10.67
C THR A 248 13.57 15.81 11.78
N GLN A 249 13.61 14.47 11.70
CA GLN A 249 14.24 13.64 12.75
C GLN A 249 15.74 13.40 12.52
N HIS A 250 16.14 13.22 11.26
CA HIS A 250 17.53 12.93 10.90
C HIS A 250 18.31 14.14 10.39
N GLY A 251 17.61 15.28 10.25
CA GLY A 251 18.16 16.47 9.61
C GLY A 251 18.24 16.31 8.08
N PRO A 252 18.40 17.41 7.34
CA PRO A 252 18.59 17.32 5.90
C PRO A 252 19.90 16.57 5.64
N ALA A 253 19.79 15.34 5.12
CA ALA A 253 20.96 14.57 4.71
C ALA A 253 21.77 15.41 3.71
N VAL A 254 22.89 15.97 4.21
CA VAL A 254 23.91 16.64 3.40
C VAL A 254 23.40 17.82 2.55
N ARG A 255 22.96 18.90 3.20
CA ARG A 255 23.28 20.21 2.64
C ARG A 255 24.56 20.68 3.33
N PRO A 256 25.69 20.87 2.60
CA PRO A 256 26.80 21.57 3.18
C PRO A 256 26.28 22.92 3.66
N SER A 257 26.44 23.23 4.93
CA SER A 257 26.03 24.50 5.50
C SER A 257 26.82 25.59 4.77
N MET A 258 26.21 26.17 3.77
CA MET A 258 26.69 27.40 3.19
C MET A 258 26.38 28.51 4.22
N GLY A 259 27.37 28.74 5.08
CA GLY A 259 27.54 29.98 5.85
C GLY A 259 26.37 30.40 6.75
N GLY A 260 26.33 29.94 7.99
CA GLY A 260 26.07 30.85 9.11
C GLY A 260 24.72 31.56 9.19
N MET A 261 23.63 31.00 8.66
CA MET A 261 22.28 31.35 9.11
C MET A 261 21.68 30.12 9.78
N ASP A 262 21.78 30.15 11.09
CA ASP A 262 20.99 29.32 11.99
C ASP A 262 19.52 29.57 11.65
N MET A 263 18.95 28.77 10.78
CA MET A 263 17.50 28.72 10.62
C MET A 263 16.99 28.11 11.92
N VAL A 264 16.74 28.96 12.90
CA VAL A 264 15.96 28.61 14.08
C VAL A 264 14.64 28.03 13.56
N GLN A 265 14.54 26.71 13.55
CA GLN A 265 13.24 26.06 13.38
C GLN A 265 12.34 26.62 14.48
N PRO A 266 11.21 27.24 14.12
CA PRO A 266 10.25 27.70 15.13
C PRO A 266 9.85 26.48 15.98
N ALA A 267 10.24 26.50 17.24
CA ALA A 267 9.78 25.53 18.21
C ALA A 267 8.24 25.62 18.28
N GLY A 268 7.54 24.57 17.89
CA GLY A 268 6.09 24.54 18.06
C GLY A 268 5.26 23.93 16.91
N PHE A 269 5.86 23.36 15.90
CA PHE A 269 5.08 22.63 14.89
C PHE A 269 4.78 21.22 15.40
N GLY A 270 3.54 21.02 15.86
CA GLY A 270 2.95 19.70 15.89
C GLY A 270 2.99 19.05 14.48
N PHE A 271 2.63 17.80 14.36
CA PHE A 271 2.54 17.08 13.09
C PHE A 271 1.66 17.87 12.12
N ALA A 272 2.28 18.67 11.27
CA ALA A 272 1.58 19.44 10.24
C ALA A 272 1.78 18.76 8.90
N ILE A 273 0.69 18.47 8.21
CA ILE A 273 0.75 17.99 6.83
C ILE A 273 1.37 19.12 5.98
N PRO A 274 2.47 18.87 5.24
CA PRO A 274 3.07 19.87 4.38
C PRO A 274 2.03 20.45 3.41
N SER A 275 2.04 21.77 3.18
CA SER A 275 1.06 22.45 2.33
C SER A 275 0.91 21.81 0.95
N ARG A 276 2.02 21.36 0.36
CA ARG A 276 2.02 20.68 -0.94
C ARG A 276 1.27 19.34 -0.89
N ALA A 277 1.37 18.57 0.19
CA ALA A 277 0.60 17.33 0.36
C ALA A 277 -0.89 17.66 0.56
N ALA A 278 -1.21 18.68 1.36
CA ALA A 278 -2.59 19.15 1.56
C ALA A 278 -3.26 19.64 0.26
N GLU A 279 -2.53 20.35 -0.59
CA GLU A 279 -3.04 20.79 -1.90
C GLU A 279 -3.39 19.62 -2.82
N LEU A 280 -2.54 18.58 -2.87
CA LEU A 280 -2.79 17.35 -3.63
C LEU A 280 -4.05 16.64 -3.12
N LEU A 281 -4.22 16.55 -1.81
CA LEU A 281 -5.37 15.92 -1.19
C LEU A 281 -6.65 16.71 -1.37
N ASN A 282 -6.60 18.03 -1.25
CA ASN A 282 -7.76 18.91 -1.49
C ASN A 282 -8.27 18.82 -2.92
N GLY A 283 -7.38 18.63 -3.90
CA GLY A 283 -7.77 18.41 -5.29
C GLY A 283 -8.64 17.16 -5.48
N MET A 284 -8.45 16.11 -4.68
CA MET A 284 -9.27 14.90 -4.71
C MET A 284 -10.57 15.04 -3.91
N LEU A 285 -10.55 15.85 -2.85
CA LEU A 285 -11.70 16.06 -1.97
C LEU A 285 -12.66 17.13 -2.50
N ASN A 286 -12.31 17.88 -3.56
CA ASN A 286 -13.16 18.87 -4.20
C ASN A 286 -14.43 18.20 -4.76
N GLY A 287 -15.49 18.26 -4.00
CA GLY A 287 -16.78 17.62 -4.26
C GLY A 287 -17.31 16.79 -3.08
N MET A 288 -16.49 16.52 -2.07
CA MET A 288 -16.97 15.94 -0.82
C MET A 288 -17.34 17.04 0.18
N PRO A 289 -18.49 16.94 0.85
CA PRO A 289 -18.79 17.83 1.96
C PRO A 289 -17.75 17.61 3.05
N MET A 290 -16.92 18.62 3.31
CA MET A 290 -15.98 18.61 4.42
C MET A 290 -16.76 18.36 5.72
N ARG A 291 -16.25 17.48 6.55
CA ARG A 291 -16.80 17.28 7.89
C ARG A 291 -16.71 18.62 8.63
N GLN A 292 -17.83 19.30 8.81
CA GLN A 292 -17.88 20.41 9.75
C GLN A 292 -17.65 19.80 11.13
N GLU A 293 -16.43 19.94 11.66
CA GLU A 293 -16.21 19.75 13.10
C GLU A 293 -16.99 20.84 13.81
N VAL A 294 -18.14 20.47 14.34
CA VAL A 294 -18.86 21.31 15.30
C VAL A 294 -18.06 21.23 16.59
N TYR A 295 -17.19 22.20 16.81
CA TYR A 295 -16.67 22.47 18.15
C TYR A 295 -17.83 22.92 19.02
N VAL A 296 -18.26 22.06 19.97
CA VAL A 296 -19.13 22.40 21.09
C VAL A 296 -18.27 22.65 22.30
#